data_fc062a6f09134a0950d26c7578867170
#
_entry.id   fc062a6f09134a0950d26c7578867170
#
_cell.length_a   1.000
_cell.length_b   1.000
_cell.length_c   1.000
_cell.angle_alpha   90.00
_cell.angle_beta   90.00
_cell.angle_gamma   90.00
#
_symmetry.space_group_name_H-M   'P 1'
#
loop_
_entity.id
_entity.type
_entity.pdbx_description
1 polymer ?
#
loop_
_entity_poly.entity_id
_entity_poly.type
_entity_poly.pdbx_seq_one_letter_code
_entity_poly.pdbx_strand_id
1 'polypeptide(L)'
;MKKLSKIAGAVILCAAMLFSFAVYAGGNGGANNVAGEDAFQTKISKTVGHGNKVYFASPMFNQAEKEYNLKITKLLEEFGYQVFLPQRDGIEAAKLEGKTEEELIKMIFDLDAGEVRKADIIFMNIDGRVPDEGACVELGIAYGIGKRCYGFKTDSHSVEMGLDMNPMISGCMIKIFKNFDGDKMIEELKQYLSKHKL
;
A
#
# COMPACT_ATOMS: atom_id res chain seq x y z
N MET A 1 30.92 -12.14 45.06
CA MET A 1 29.52 -12.56 44.82
C MET A 1 28.73 -11.69 43.82
N LYS A 2 29.26 -10.56 43.26
CA LYS A 2 28.52 -9.68 42.34
C LYS A 2 28.73 -9.98 40.81
N LYS A 3 29.61 -10.93 40.46
CA LYS A 3 29.88 -11.27 39.05
C LYS A 3 29.05 -12.44 38.50
N LEU A 4 28.45 -13.27 39.35
CA LEU A 4 27.63 -14.38 38.88
C LEU A 4 26.19 -13.98 38.50
N SER A 5 25.66 -12.88 39.06
CA SER A 5 24.29 -12.43 38.73
C SER A 5 24.12 -11.80 37.33
N LYS A 6 25.21 -11.28 36.76
CA LYS A 6 25.16 -10.70 35.42
C LYS A 6 25.21 -11.74 34.29
N ILE A 7 25.79 -12.90 34.54
CA ILE A 7 25.86 -13.98 33.57
C ILE A 7 24.54 -14.74 33.46
N ALA A 8 23.83 -14.90 34.60
CA ALA A 8 22.52 -15.53 34.60
C ALA A 8 21.46 -14.74 33.82
N GLY A 9 21.49 -13.40 33.90
CA GLY A 9 20.57 -12.53 33.14
C GLY A 9 20.76 -12.58 31.65
N ALA A 10 22.03 -12.66 31.18
CA ALA A 10 22.33 -12.72 29.75
C ALA A 10 21.97 -14.07 29.10
N VAL A 11 22.12 -15.17 29.86
CA VAL A 11 21.79 -16.52 29.39
C VAL A 11 20.26 -16.70 29.27
N ILE A 12 19.48 -16.12 30.17
CA ILE A 12 18.01 -16.18 30.12
C ILE A 12 17.47 -15.37 28.92
N LEU A 13 18.10 -14.22 28.61
CA LEU A 13 17.68 -13.40 27.44
C LEU A 13 18.00 -14.10 26.11
N CYS A 14 19.19 -14.75 26.01
CA CYS A 14 19.52 -15.55 24.82
C CYS A 14 18.63 -16.79 24.65
N ALA A 15 18.25 -17.45 25.73
CA ALA A 15 17.36 -18.61 25.68
C ALA A 15 15.94 -18.21 25.22
N ALA A 16 15.43 -17.05 25.66
CA ALA A 16 14.13 -16.54 25.20
C ALA A 16 14.13 -16.15 23.71
N MET A 17 15.23 -15.57 23.21
CA MET A 17 15.38 -15.27 21.77
C MET A 17 15.52 -16.54 20.91
N LEU A 18 16.24 -17.55 21.39
CA LEU A 18 16.39 -18.82 20.68
C LEU A 18 15.09 -19.63 20.66
N PHE A 19 14.26 -19.53 21.69
CA PHE A 19 12.95 -20.20 21.69
C PHE A 19 11.95 -19.54 20.73
N SER A 20 11.99 -18.22 20.58
CA SER A 20 11.19 -17.51 19.58
C SER A 20 11.60 -17.86 18.13
N PHE A 21 12.91 -18.09 17.89
CA PHE A 21 13.41 -18.50 16.58
C PHE A 21 13.06 -19.96 16.23
N ALA A 22 13.04 -20.87 17.19
CA ALA A 22 12.74 -22.29 16.97
C ALA A 22 11.25 -22.52 16.61
N VAL A 23 10.36 -21.70 17.13
CA VAL A 23 8.92 -21.75 16.78
C VAL A 23 8.67 -21.25 15.35
N TYR A 24 9.53 -20.34 14.83
CA TYR A 24 9.39 -19.79 13.47
C TYR A 24 10.03 -20.68 12.39
N ALA A 25 11.04 -21.50 12.74
CA ALA A 25 11.74 -22.39 11.79
C ALA A 25 11.08 -23.76 11.62
N GLY A 26 10.07 -24.12 12.40
CA GLY A 26 9.40 -25.42 12.39
C GLY A 26 8.10 -25.51 11.60
N GLY A 27 7.71 -24.46 10.88
CA GLY A 27 6.50 -24.42 10.07
C GLY A 27 6.70 -25.02 8.69
N ASN A 28 6.55 -26.34 8.55
CA ASN A 28 6.32 -26.98 7.27
C ASN A 28 5.09 -26.37 6.59
N GLY A 29 5.24 -26.07 5.28
CA GLY A 29 4.18 -25.55 4.42
C GLY A 29 2.92 -26.41 4.42
N GLY A 30 2.01 -26.09 5.30
CA GLY A 30 0.62 -26.47 5.21
C GLY A 30 -0.18 -25.17 5.04
N ALA A 31 -0.99 -25.11 4.01
CA ALA A 31 -1.92 -24.02 3.77
C ALA A 31 -2.87 -23.89 4.98
N ASN A 32 -2.46 -23.11 5.97
CA ASN A 32 -3.38 -22.67 7.01
C ASN A 32 -4.23 -21.56 6.40
N ASN A 33 -5.37 -21.95 5.88
CA ASN A 33 -6.48 -21.06 5.59
C ASN A 33 -6.77 -20.26 6.86
N VAL A 34 -6.37 -19.00 6.85
CA VAL A 34 -6.74 -18.05 7.89
C VAL A 34 -8.20 -17.67 7.64
N ALA A 35 -9.11 -18.47 8.17
CA ALA A 35 -10.56 -18.25 8.07
C ALA A 35 -10.99 -16.84 8.55
N GLY A 36 -10.11 -16.12 9.24
CA GLY A 36 -10.31 -14.74 9.68
C GLY A 36 -10.09 -13.71 8.57
N GLU A 37 -9.14 -13.92 7.65
CA GLU A 37 -8.88 -13.00 6.53
C GLU A 37 -10.01 -13.03 5.52
N ASP A 38 -10.50 -14.20 5.16
CA ASP A 38 -11.65 -14.35 4.27
C ASP A 38 -12.92 -13.73 4.86
N ALA A 39 -13.12 -13.85 6.17
CA ALA A 39 -14.28 -13.27 6.85
C ALA A 39 -14.22 -11.74 6.93
N PHE A 40 -13.02 -11.16 7.14
CA PHE A 40 -12.82 -9.71 7.17
C PHE A 40 -12.95 -9.11 5.76
N GLN A 41 -12.32 -9.70 4.76
CA GLN A 41 -12.43 -9.33 3.36
C GLN A 41 -13.87 -9.47 2.84
N THR A 42 -14.56 -10.54 3.21
CA THR A 42 -15.97 -10.76 2.86
C THR A 42 -16.87 -9.72 3.52
N LYS A 43 -16.55 -9.25 4.73
CA LYS A 43 -17.31 -8.24 5.45
C LYS A 43 -17.16 -6.85 4.82
N ILE A 44 -15.94 -6.48 4.41
CA ILE A 44 -15.65 -5.25 3.65
C ILE A 44 -16.40 -5.29 2.31
N SER A 45 -16.27 -6.38 1.56
CA SER A 45 -16.91 -6.56 0.26
C SER A 45 -18.45 -6.47 0.30
N LYS A 46 -19.08 -6.84 1.41
CA LYS A 46 -20.55 -6.76 1.57
C LYS A 46 -21.06 -5.38 1.96
N THR A 47 -20.19 -4.51 2.50
CA THR A 47 -20.62 -3.21 3.06
C THR A 47 -20.31 -2.05 2.12
N VAL A 48 -19.38 -2.22 1.17
CA VAL A 48 -18.95 -1.17 0.24
C VAL A 48 -19.65 -1.40 -1.10
N GLY A 49 -20.43 -0.42 -1.54
CA GLY A 49 -21.06 -0.43 -2.87
C GLY A 49 -20.04 -0.61 -3.99
N HIS A 50 -20.49 -1.12 -5.14
CA HIS A 50 -19.66 -1.35 -6.33
C HIS A 50 -19.28 -0.05 -7.06
N GLY A 51 -18.84 0.99 -6.31
CA GLY A 51 -18.36 2.23 -6.88
C GLY A 51 -17.07 2.01 -7.69
N ASN A 52 -16.82 2.90 -8.66
CA ASN A 52 -15.67 2.82 -9.58
C ASN A 52 -14.70 4.02 -9.46
N LYS A 53 -14.84 4.83 -8.43
CA LYS A 53 -13.92 5.95 -8.19
C LYS A 53 -12.64 5.45 -7.54
N VAL A 54 -11.51 5.73 -8.17
CA VAL A 54 -10.18 5.35 -7.71
C VAL A 54 -9.38 6.58 -7.33
N TYR A 55 -8.80 6.59 -6.14
CA TYR A 55 -7.69 7.48 -5.80
C TYR A 55 -6.39 6.76 -6.07
N PHE A 56 -5.52 7.35 -6.91
CA PHE A 56 -4.24 6.75 -7.27
C PHE A 56 -3.12 7.34 -6.39
N ALA A 57 -2.77 6.62 -5.34
CA ALA A 57 -1.72 7.00 -4.39
C ALA A 57 -0.33 6.62 -4.93
N SER A 58 0.54 7.59 -5.20
CA SER A 58 1.82 7.29 -5.82
C SER A 58 2.84 8.42 -5.68
N PRO A 59 4.15 8.10 -5.69
CA PRO A 59 5.19 9.11 -5.86
C PRO A 59 5.06 9.79 -7.24
N MET A 60 5.39 11.07 -7.30
CA MET A 60 5.31 11.88 -8.53
C MET A 60 6.48 12.87 -8.66
N PHE A 61 7.64 12.50 -8.11
CA PHE A 61 8.78 13.41 -7.94
C PHE A 61 9.74 13.42 -9.11
N ASN A 62 9.65 12.44 -10.01
CA ASN A 62 10.46 12.38 -11.21
C ASN A 62 9.64 11.99 -12.45
N GLN A 63 10.26 12.13 -13.62
CA GLN A 63 9.58 11.90 -14.90
C GLN A 63 9.13 10.45 -15.08
N ALA A 64 9.95 9.48 -14.67
CA ALA A 64 9.63 8.06 -14.83
C ALA A 64 8.41 7.66 -14.00
N GLU A 65 8.32 8.13 -12.76
CA GLU A 65 7.16 7.92 -11.91
C GLU A 65 5.89 8.50 -12.56
N LYS A 66 5.97 9.76 -13.01
CA LYS A 66 4.83 10.44 -13.65
C LYS A 66 4.34 9.73 -14.89
N GLU A 67 5.24 9.28 -15.76
CA GLU A 67 4.90 8.54 -16.99
C GLU A 67 4.27 7.18 -16.66
N TYR A 68 4.83 6.47 -15.69
CA TYR A 68 4.32 5.16 -15.30
C TYR A 68 2.94 5.26 -14.63
N ASN A 69 2.76 6.24 -13.74
CA ASN A 69 1.47 6.53 -13.13
C ASN A 69 0.40 6.83 -14.19
N LEU A 70 0.71 7.64 -15.19
CA LEU A 70 -0.20 7.93 -16.31
C LEU A 70 -0.53 6.69 -17.13
N LYS A 71 0.43 5.79 -17.35
CA LYS A 71 0.21 4.54 -18.09
C LYS A 71 -0.79 3.63 -17.39
N ILE A 72 -0.64 3.47 -16.07
CA ILE A 72 -1.57 2.67 -15.26
C ILE A 72 -2.93 3.36 -15.12
N THR A 73 -2.94 4.68 -14.93
CA THR A 73 -4.19 5.45 -14.86
C THR A 73 -5.04 5.25 -16.13
N LYS A 74 -4.43 5.37 -17.31
CA LYS A 74 -5.12 5.14 -18.59
C LYS A 74 -5.70 3.73 -18.67
N LEU A 75 -4.94 2.72 -18.23
CA LEU A 75 -5.44 1.35 -18.20
C LEU A 75 -6.67 1.21 -17.30
N LEU A 76 -6.65 1.78 -16.09
CA LEU A 76 -7.80 1.75 -15.20
C LEU A 76 -9.02 2.45 -15.83
N GLU A 77 -8.81 3.61 -16.47
CA GLU A 77 -9.86 4.37 -17.17
C GLU A 77 -10.43 3.61 -18.36
N GLU A 78 -9.62 2.87 -19.12
CA GLU A 78 -10.07 1.97 -20.20
C GLU A 78 -11.02 0.86 -19.69
N PHE A 79 -10.87 0.44 -18.44
CA PHE A 79 -11.76 -0.50 -17.78
C PHE A 79 -12.94 0.16 -17.05
N GLY A 80 -13.16 1.47 -17.25
CA GLY A 80 -14.32 2.20 -16.76
C GLY A 80 -14.20 2.76 -15.35
N TYR A 81 -12.99 2.84 -14.78
CA TYR A 81 -12.75 3.51 -13.51
C TYR A 81 -12.62 5.03 -13.70
N GLN A 82 -13.07 5.79 -12.72
CA GLN A 82 -12.87 7.23 -12.62
C GLN A 82 -11.68 7.49 -11.70
N VAL A 83 -10.51 7.77 -12.28
CA VAL A 83 -9.27 7.89 -11.51
C VAL A 83 -8.98 9.35 -11.18
N PHE A 84 -8.83 9.65 -9.89
CA PHE A 84 -8.16 10.85 -9.41
C PHE A 84 -6.67 10.56 -9.28
N LEU A 85 -5.87 11.20 -10.10
CA LEU A 85 -4.40 11.12 -10.10
C LEU A 85 -3.83 12.46 -9.65
N PRO A 86 -3.23 12.59 -8.45
CA PRO A 86 -2.79 13.87 -7.89
C PRO A 86 -1.92 14.71 -8.82
N GLN A 87 -0.99 14.10 -9.56
CA GLN A 87 -0.14 14.81 -10.53
C GLN A 87 -0.89 15.43 -11.72
N ARG A 88 -2.11 14.97 -12.01
CA ARG A 88 -2.97 15.43 -13.12
C ARG A 88 -4.12 16.29 -12.61
N ASP A 89 -4.76 15.82 -11.54
CA ASP A 89 -6.04 16.32 -11.07
C ASP A 89 -5.92 17.13 -9.77
N GLY A 90 -4.70 17.24 -9.23
CA GLY A 90 -4.39 17.98 -8.01
C GLY A 90 -4.47 19.50 -8.17
N ILE A 91 -3.91 20.23 -7.19
CA ILE A 91 -3.97 21.68 -7.20
C ILE A 91 -3.07 22.25 -8.30
N GLU A 92 -3.62 23.10 -9.15
CA GLU A 92 -2.86 23.83 -10.16
C GLU A 92 -1.78 24.73 -9.53
N ALA A 93 -0.58 24.71 -10.07
CA ALA A 93 0.57 25.47 -9.58
C ALA A 93 0.25 26.97 -9.39
N ALA A 94 -0.54 27.56 -10.30
CA ALA A 94 -0.95 28.97 -10.20
C ALA A 94 -1.77 29.28 -8.93
N LYS A 95 -2.47 28.31 -8.36
CA LYS A 95 -3.24 28.48 -7.12
C LYS A 95 -2.37 28.38 -5.87
N LEU A 96 -1.15 27.91 -6.02
CA LEU A 96 -0.17 27.78 -4.92
C LEU A 96 0.72 29.02 -4.80
N GLU A 97 0.78 29.85 -5.83
CA GLU A 97 1.63 31.04 -5.87
C GLU A 97 1.22 32.05 -4.77
N GLY A 98 2.20 32.57 -4.03
CA GLY A 98 2.01 33.56 -2.98
C GLY A 98 1.39 33.02 -1.69
N LYS A 99 1.21 31.73 -1.55
CA LYS A 99 0.70 31.08 -0.34
C LYS A 99 1.81 30.89 0.70
N THR A 100 1.43 30.95 1.97
CA THR A 100 2.32 30.55 3.08
C THR A 100 2.46 29.03 3.11
N GLU A 101 3.49 28.53 3.79
CA GLU A 101 3.71 27.08 3.98
C GLU A 101 2.49 26.43 4.66
N GLU A 102 1.94 27.08 5.69
CA GLU A 102 0.76 26.58 6.41
C GLU A 102 -0.47 26.47 5.50
N GLU A 103 -0.71 27.50 4.66
CA GLU A 103 -1.79 27.48 3.67
C GLU A 103 -1.58 26.36 2.64
N LEU A 104 -0.35 26.15 2.17
CA LEU A 104 -0.01 25.06 1.21
C LEU A 104 -0.27 23.70 1.81
N ILE A 105 0.23 23.44 3.02
CA ILE A 105 0.02 22.19 3.75
C ILE A 105 -1.48 21.93 3.88
N LYS A 106 -2.24 22.93 4.33
CA LYS A 106 -3.69 22.77 4.51
C LYS A 106 -4.41 22.48 3.19
N MET A 107 -4.11 23.21 2.14
CA MET A 107 -4.77 23.06 0.84
C MET A 107 -4.51 21.69 0.22
N ILE A 108 -3.26 21.23 0.23
CA ILE A 108 -2.87 19.93 -0.32
C ILE A 108 -3.52 18.80 0.50
N PHE A 109 -3.38 18.86 1.83
CA PHE A 109 -3.94 17.84 2.71
C PHE A 109 -5.48 17.74 2.60
N ASP A 110 -6.17 18.89 2.59
CA ASP A 110 -7.64 18.90 2.51
C ASP A 110 -8.13 18.32 1.17
N LEU A 111 -7.42 18.60 0.07
CA LEU A 111 -7.75 18.05 -1.23
C LEU A 111 -7.52 16.53 -1.25
N ASP A 112 -6.30 16.08 -0.97
CA ASP A 112 -5.92 14.68 -1.12
C ASP A 112 -6.69 13.78 -0.15
N ALA A 113 -6.75 14.14 1.15
CA ALA A 113 -7.56 13.42 2.12
C ALA A 113 -9.06 13.47 1.79
N GLY A 114 -9.53 14.56 1.18
CA GLY A 114 -10.90 14.72 0.69
C GLY A 114 -11.21 13.78 -0.47
N GLU A 115 -10.32 13.68 -1.45
CA GLU A 115 -10.48 12.78 -2.60
C GLU A 115 -10.34 11.30 -2.20
N VAL A 116 -9.44 10.96 -1.28
CA VAL A 116 -9.39 9.60 -0.68
C VAL A 116 -10.73 9.23 -0.05
N ARG A 117 -11.38 10.14 0.68
CA ARG A 117 -12.69 9.87 1.29
C ARG A 117 -13.81 9.70 0.27
N LYS A 118 -13.75 10.42 -0.86
CA LYS A 118 -14.75 10.32 -1.95
C LYS A 118 -14.54 9.10 -2.83
N ALA A 119 -13.34 8.56 -2.88
CA ALA A 119 -13.02 7.36 -3.66
C ALA A 119 -13.70 6.12 -3.06
N ASP A 120 -13.92 5.12 -3.90
CA ASP A 120 -14.38 3.79 -3.50
C ASP A 120 -13.21 2.83 -3.32
N ILE A 121 -12.12 3.15 -4.01
CA ILE A 121 -10.91 2.34 -4.12
C ILE A 121 -9.69 3.25 -3.94
N ILE A 122 -8.69 2.78 -3.22
CA ILE A 122 -7.33 3.29 -3.34
C ILE A 122 -6.50 2.30 -4.15
N PHE A 123 -5.72 2.81 -5.12
CA PHE A 123 -4.76 2.05 -5.90
C PHE A 123 -3.38 2.64 -5.70
N MET A 124 -2.48 1.91 -5.03
CA MET A 124 -1.20 2.45 -4.55
C MET A 124 0.00 1.90 -5.32
N ASN A 125 0.90 2.79 -5.72
CA ASN A 125 2.26 2.43 -6.13
C ASN A 125 3.12 2.20 -4.88
N ILE A 126 3.64 0.97 -4.71
CA ILE A 126 4.42 0.55 -3.54
C ILE A 126 5.93 0.56 -3.84
N ASP A 127 6.34 0.96 -5.05
CA ASP A 127 7.74 1.01 -5.43
C ASP A 127 8.55 2.00 -4.59
N GLY A 128 9.83 1.71 -4.46
CA GLY A 128 10.77 2.49 -3.68
C GLY A 128 11.37 1.70 -2.52
N ARG A 129 12.58 2.07 -2.13
CA ARG A 129 13.21 1.50 -0.94
C ARG A 129 12.36 1.72 0.31
N VAL A 130 11.73 2.88 0.37
CA VAL A 130 10.64 3.23 1.28
C VAL A 130 9.51 3.68 0.37
N PRO A 131 8.35 3.08 0.41
CA PRO A 131 7.18 3.59 -0.30
C PRO A 131 6.92 5.05 0.08
N ASP A 132 6.34 5.79 -0.83
CA ASP A 132 6.01 7.21 -0.60
C ASP A 132 5.21 7.39 0.70
N GLU A 133 5.69 8.27 1.58
CA GLU A 133 5.08 8.47 2.90
C GLU A 133 3.68 9.10 2.80
N GLY A 134 3.45 9.97 1.82
CA GLY A 134 2.12 10.53 1.55
C GLY A 134 1.14 9.45 1.12
N ALA A 135 1.55 8.60 0.17
CA ALA A 135 0.76 7.46 -0.27
C ALA A 135 0.48 6.47 0.87
N CYS A 136 1.42 6.28 1.81
CA CYS A 136 1.19 5.47 3.00
C CYS A 136 0.12 6.05 3.93
N VAL A 137 0.09 7.38 4.12
CA VAL A 137 -0.94 8.06 4.91
C VAL A 137 -2.31 7.94 4.22
N GLU A 138 -2.36 8.14 2.91
CA GLU A 138 -3.57 8.00 2.08
C GLU A 138 -4.14 6.59 2.16
N LEU A 139 -3.28 5.56 2.06
CA LEU A 139 -3.66 4.17 2.27
C LEU A 139 -4.22 3.93 3.66
N GLY A 140 -3.57 4.45 4.71
CA GLY A 140 -4.03 4.34 6.08
C GLY A 140 -5.40 4.96 6.30
N ILE A 141 -5.65 6.15 5.71
CA ILE A 141 -6.97 6.80 5.73
C ILE A 141 -8.00 5.92 5.02
N ALA A 142 -7.71 5.46 3.80
CA ALA A 142 -8.62 4.64 3.01
C ALA A 142 -8.99 3.34 3.73
N TYR A 143 -8.00 2.61 4.23
CA TYR A 143 -8.21 1.38 4.99
C TYR A 143 -9.03 1.62 6.26
N GLY A 144 -8.69 2.67 7.03
CA GLY A 144 -9.36 3.01 8.28
C GLY A 144 -10.87 3.33 8.11
N ILE A 145 -11.27 3.79 6.93
CA ILE A 145 -12.68 4.07 6.59
C ILE A 145 -13.33 3.00 5.70
N GLY A 146 -12.67 1.82 5.56
CA GLY A 146 -13.23 0.65 4.89
C GLY A 146 -13.26 0.71 3.38
N LYS A 147 -12.36 1.47 2.73
CA LYS A 147 -12.22 1.48 1.26
C LYS A 147 -11.52 0.20 0.77
N ARG A 148 -11.77 -0.16 -0.48
CA ARG A 148 -11.06 -1.26 -1.15
C ARG A 148 -9.65 -0.81 -1.49
N CYS A 149 -8.64 -1.53 -0.97
CA CYS A 149 -7.23 -1.17 -1.13
C CYS A 149 -6.54 -2.16 -2.06
N TYR A 150 -5.98 -1.65 -3.13
CA TYR A 150 -5.17 -2.38 -4.11
C TYR A 150 -3.85 -1.67 -4.33
N GLY A 151 -2.86 -2.38 -4.83
CA GLY A 151 -1.58 -1.76 -5.15
C GLY A 151 -0.76 -2.58 -6.12
N PHE A 152 0.37 -2.04 -6.53
CA PHE A 152 1.34 -2.76 -7.34
C PHE A 152 2.76 -2.50 -6.84
N LYS A 153 3.66 -3.45 -7.18
CA LYS A 153 5.09 -3.36 -6.90
C LYS A 153 5.87 -3.90 -8.08
N THR A 154 6.77 -3.07 -8.63
CA THR A 154 7.60 -3.42 -9.79
C THR A 154 9.08 -3.46 -9.46
N ASP A 155 9.51 -3.01 -8.30
CA ASP A 155 10.89 -3.06 -7.87
C ASP A 155 11.21 -4.28 -6.98
N SER A 156 12.50 -4.55 -6.80
CA SER A 156 13.00 -5.69 -6.01
C SER A 156 13.37 -5.34 -4.57
N HIS A 157 13.11 -4.11 -4.12
CA HIS A 157 13.42 -3.74 -2.75
C HIS A 157 12.61 -4.57 -1.76
N SER A 158 13.27 -5.02 -0.70
CA SER A 158 12.65 -5.73 0.41
C SER A 158 12.85 -4.95 1.70
N VAL A 159 12.02 -5.24 2.69
CA VAL A 159 12.13 -4.69 4.03
C VAL A 159 12.91 -5.65 4.94
N GLU A 160 13.09 -5.26 6.18
CA GLU A 160 13.73 -6.09 7.21
C GLU A 160 13.05 -7.45 7.33
N MET A 161 13.77 -8.45 7.82
CA MET A 161 13.30 -9.82 8.03
C MET A 161 13.02 -10.60 6.72
N GLY A 162 13.51 -10.11 5.56
CA GLY A 162 13.32 -10.77 4.27
C GLY A 162 11.89 -10.68 3.70
N LEU A 163 11.08 -9.78 4.24
CA LEU A 163 9.75 -9.52 3.70
C LEU A 163 9.84 -8.63 2.45
N ASP A 164 9.01 -8.88 1.48
CA ASP A 164 8.95 -8.08 0.25
C ASP A 164 8.42 -6.66 0.48
N MET A 165 7.61 -6.49 1.51
CA MET A 165 6.94 -5.23 1.83
C MET A 165 6.71 -5.09 3.33
N ASN A 166 6.52 -3.85 3.75
CA ASN A 166 6.12 -3.58 5.13
C ASN A 166 4.75 -4.24 5.44
N PRO A 167 4.65 -5.04 6.52
CA PRO A 167 3.42 -5.74 6.89
C PRO A 167 2.21 -4.83 7.08
N MET A 168 2.41 -3.59 7.54
CA MET A 168 1.31 -2.62 7.69
C MET A 168 0.73 -2.18 6.34
N ILE A 169 1.55 -2.12 5.30
CA ILE A 169 1.09 -1.81 3.94
C ILE A 169 0.39 -3.02 3.33
N SER A 170 1.05 -4.18 3.34
CA SER A 170 0.48 -5.41 2.77
C SER A 170 -0.79 -5.85 3.47
N GLY A 171 -0.89 -5.66 4.78
CA GLY A 171 -2.09 -5.98 5.57
C GLY A 171 -3.30 -5.10 5.26
N CYS A 172 -3.12 -3.91 4.67
CA CYS A 172 -4.23 -3.09 4.20
C CYS A 172 -4.78 -3.54 2.84
N MET A 173 -4.02 -4.32 2.06
CA MET A 173 -4.30 -4.58 0.64
C MET A 173 -5.17 -5.82 0.43
N ILE A 174 -6.19 -5.69 -0.41
CA ILE A 174 -6.96 -6.84 -0.92
C ILE A 174 -6.10 -7.63 -1.91
N LYS A 175 -5.36 -6.91 -2.77
CA LYS A 175 -4.46 -7.53 -3.74
C LYS A 175 -3.32 -6.59 -4.11
N ILE A 176 -2.15 -7.17 -4.30
CA ILE A 176 -0.97 -6.49 -4.81
C ILE A 176 -0.56 -7.19 -6.11
N PHE A 177 -0.46 -6.42 -7.18
CA PHE A 177 0.07 -6.87 -8.46
C PHE A 177 1.59 -6.74 -8.41
N LYS A 178 2.33 -7.85 -8.49
CA LYS A 178 3.78 -7.84 -8.31
C LYS A 178 4.47 -8.48 -9.49
N ASN A 179 5.25 -7.70 -10.22
CA ASN A 179 6.16 -8.19 -11.25
C ASN A 179 7.31 -7.19 -11.41
N PHE A 180 8.56 -7.65 -11.36
CA PHE A 180 9.74 -6.80 -11.52
C PHE A 180 9.96 -6.29 -12.95
N ASP A 181 9.18 -6.79 -13.89
CA ASP A 181 9.02 -6.24 -15.22
C ASP A 181 7.71 -5.42 -15.24
N GLY A 182 7.84 -4.10 -15.34
CA GLY A 182 6.70 -3.19 -15.27
C GLY A 182 5.65 -3.42 -16.37
N ASP A 183 6.07 -3.83 -17.57
CA ASP A 183 5.13 -4.13 -18.65
C ASP A 183 4.36 -5.41 -18.39
N LYS A 184 5.02 -6.42 -17.83
CA LYS A 184 4.33 -7.65 -17.39
C LYS A 184 3.37 -7.39 -16.24
N MET A 185 3.73 -6.51 -15.29
CA MET A 185 2.81 -6.10 -14.22
C MET A 185 1.54 -5.48 -14.81
N ILE A 186 1.68 -4.60 -15.79
CA ILE A 186 0.54 -3.98 -16.48
C ILE A 186 -0.31 -5.04 -17.19
N GLU A 187 0.31 -6.01 -17.84
CA GLU A 187 -0.41 -7.10 -18.51
C GLU A 187 -1.16 -7.99 -17.49
N GLU A 188 -0.56 -8.29 -16.36
CA GLU A 188 -1.23 -9.02 -15.26
C GLU A 188 -2.41 -8.23 -14.69
N LEU A 189 -2.26 -6.92 -14.50
CA LEU A 189 -3.35 -6.04 -14.07
C LEU A 189 -4.48 -6.05 -15.10
N LYS A 190 -4.16 -5.92 -16.38
CA LYS A 190 -5.12 -5.95 -17.49
C LYS A 190 -5.89 -7.28 -17.54
N GLN A 191 -5.19 -8.40 -17.40
CA GLN A 191 -5.81 -9.72 -17.34
C GLN A 191 -6.74 -9.88 -16.12
N TYR A 192 -6.34 -9.32 -14.99
CA TYR A 192 -7.19 -9.31 -13.80
C TYR A 192 -8.46 -8.49 -14.03
N LEU A 193 -8.33 -7.26 -14.53
CA LEU A 193 -9.45 -6.34 -14.78
C LEU A 193 -10.43 -6.88 -15.83
N SER A 194 -9.96 -7.70 -16.76
CA SER A 194 -10.84 -8.36 -17.76
C SER A 194 -11.78 -9.41 -17.15
N LYS A 195 -11.46 -9.92 -15.95
CA LYS A 195 -12.20 -11.00 -15.28
C LYS A 195 -12.82 -10.57 -13.96
N HIS A 196 -12.28 -9.53 -13.34
CA HIS A 196 -12.64 -9.09 -12.01
C HIS A 196 -12.75 -7.56 -11.96
N LYS A 197 -13.53 -7.06 -11.03
CA LYS A 197 -13.50 -5.64 -10.64
C LYS A 197 -12.56 -5.46 -9.45
N LEU A 198 -11.94 -4.26 -9.36
CA LEU A 198 -11.22 -3.84 -8.17
C LEU A 198 -12.16 -3.63 -7.00
#